data_a6c790b27a04f40b11a47eb65573c29b
#
_entry.id   a6c790b27a04f40b11a47eb65573c29b
#
_cell.length_a   1.000
_cell.length_b   1.000
_cell.length_c   1.000
_cell.angle_alpha   90.00
_cell.angle_beta   90.00
_cell.angle_gamma   90.00
#
_symmetry.space_group_name_H-M   'P 1'
#
loop_
_entity.id
_entity.type
_entity.pdbx_description
1 polymer ?
#
loop_
_entity_poly.entity_id
_entity_poly.type
_entity_poly.pdbx_seq_one_letter_code
_entity_poly.pdbx_strand_id
1 'polypeptide(L)'
;MEHLLEVKNLSVSIDGPVGEVQAVRDVSFSLKKGEVLAIVGESGCGKSVLCKSIMKLLPPSAKIKEGSICVNGQDITCYREKEMQKLRGRVFSMIFQDPMTSLNPTIKIGKQIGEAVVIHNKNYTKEQVNKKVLELMELVGISHPKERYHQYPWQFSGGMRQRCVMAIALAADPDILFADEPTTALDVTIQAQILDLLREIQMKLGTATILVSHDLGVVARVADRVAVMYAGKIVEIGTAEEVYYDPRHPYTWGLMRSLPAFANGKESLYTIPGMPPTLIDPPKGDAFACRNEYALNIDYEEMPPMFKITDTHYAATWLLDPRAPQIKSPMGGIVHE
;
A
#
# COMPACT_ATOMS: atom_id res chain seq x y z
N MET A 1 -8.75 -19.65 8.72
CA MET A 1 -8.89 -19.23 7.31
C MET A 1 -7.50 -19.13 6.74
N GLU A 2 -7.28 -19.66 5.55
CA GLU A 2 -5.96 -19.70 4.91
C GLU A 2 -5.62 -18.30 4.38
N HIS A 3 -4.45 -17.78 4.74
CA HIS A 3 -3.97 -16.49 4.25
C HIS A 3 -3.44 -16.64 2.82
N LEU A 4 -3.83 -15.71 1.92
CA LEU A 4 -3.34 -15.65 0.55
C LEU A 4 -1.88 -15.19 0.50
N LEU A 5 -1.54 -14.17 1.31
CA LEU A 5 -0.18 -13.68 1.51
C LEU A 5 0.10 -13.59 3.00
N GLU A 6 1.29 -14.03 3.40
CA GLU A 6 1.79 -13.92 4.76
C GLU A 6 3.23 -13.40 4.72
N VAL A 7 3.47 -12.28 5.36
CA VAL A 7 4.79 -11.65 5.52
C VAL A 7 5.15 -11.71 7.00
N LYS A 8 6.32 -12.28 7.32
CA LYS A 8 6.79 -12.44 8.71
C LYS A 8 8.18 -11.84 8.87
N ASN A 9 8.31 -10.92 9.82
CA ASN A 9 9.57 -10.30 10.28
C ASN A 9 10.44 -9.79 9.13
N LEU A 10 9.81 -9.26 8.06
CA LEU A 10 10.50 -8.84 6.85
C LEU A 10 11.35 -7.60 7.13
N SER A 11 12.63 -7.70 6.84
CA SER A 11 13.60 -6.60 6.93
C SER A 11 14.30 -6.42 5.58
N VAL A 12 14.32 -5.17 5.09
CA VAL A 12 14.90 -4.82 3.79
C VAL A 12 15.77 -3.60 3.92
N SER A 13 16.99 -3.71 3.42
CA SER A 13 17.97 -2.63 3.40
C SER A 13 18.35 -2.27 1.97
N ILE A 14 18.74 -1.02 1.79
CA ILE A 14 19.19 -0.45 0.52
C ILE A 14 20.59 0.12 0.75
N ASP A 15 21.59 -0.40 0.03
CA ASP A 15 22.95 0.11 0.06
C ASP A 15 23.00 1.47 -0.67
N GLY A 16 23.34 2.53 0.03
CA GLY A 16 23.46 3.89 -0.50
C GLY A 16 24.86 4.47 -0.34
N PRO A 17 25.17 5.61 -0.98
CA PRO A 17 26.51 6.25 -0.92
C PRO A 17 26.93 6.67 0.49
N VAL A 18 25.95 6.96 1.36
CA VAL A 18 26.18 7.48 2.72
C VAL A 18 26.05 6.39 3.78
N GLY A 19 25.58 5.19 3.40
CA GLY A 19 25.38 4.07 4.31
C GLY A 19 24.19 3.19 3.91
N GLU A 20 23.95 2.15 4.69
CA GLU A 20 22.85 1.21 4.52
C GLU A 20 21.56 1.80 5.11
N VAL A 21 20.52 1.97 4.27
CA VAL A 21 19.19 2.45 4.67
C VAL A 21 18.32 1.25 5.01
N GLN A 22 17.85 1.15 6.25
CA GLN A 22 16.92 0.11 6.72
C GLN A 22 15.47 0.46 6.35
N ALA A 23 15.13 0.31 5.08
CA ALA A 23 13.86 0.81 4.53
C ALA A 23 12.61 0.06 5.03
N VAL A 24 12.75 -1.23 5.38
CA VAL A 24 11.72 -2.06 6.02
C VAL A 24 12.36 -2.77 7.19
N ARG A 25 11.73 -2.73 8.37
CA ARG A 25 12.30 -3.14 9.64
C ARG A 25 11.31 -4.03 10.38
N ASP A 26 11.50 -5.34 10.34
CA ASP A 26 10.71 -6.32 11.11
C ASP A 26 9.19 -6.19 10.88
N VAL A 27 8.77 -6.16 9.61
CA VAL A 27 7.36 -6.00 9.23
C VAL A 27 6.68 -7.35 9.10
N SER A 28 5.54 -7.49 9.79
CA SER A 28 4.70 -8.69 9.74
C SER A 28 3.24 -8.32 9.49
N PHE A 29 2.61 -8.97 8.53
CA PHE A 29 1.17 -8.88 8.27
C PHE A 29 0.70 -10.04 7.41
N SER A 30 -0.61 -10.21 7.32
CA SER A 30 -1.25 -11.17 6.42
C SER A 30 -2.33 -10.50 5.59
N LEU A 31 -2.63 -11.10 4.42
CA LEU A 31 -3.69 -10.70 3.51
C LEU A 31 -4.57 -11.91 3.19
N LYS A 32 -5.88 -11.74 3.33
CA LYS A 32 -6.87 -12.78 2.97
C LYS A 32 -7.28 -12.63 1.50
N LYS A 33 -7.84 -13.68 0.94
CA LYS A 33 -8.40 -13.61 -0.41
C LYS A 33 -9.55 -12.61 -0.46
N GLY A 34 -9.55 -11.74 -1.47
CA GLY A 34 -10.55 -10.71 -1.65
C GLY A 34 -10.55 -9.62 -0.58
N GLU A 35 -9.47 -9.47 0.20
CA GLU A 35 -9.31 -8.41 1.20
C GLU A 35 -8.62 -7.19 0.59
N VAL A 36 -8.99 -6.00 1.02
CA VAL A 36 -8.26 -4.75 0.76
C VAL A 36 -7.52 -4.35 2.02
N LEU A 37 -6.19 -4.51 2.04
CA LEU A 37 -5.31 -3.99 3.07
C LEU A 37 -4.69 -2.68 2.61
N ALA A 38 -4.97 -1.57 3.30
CA ALA A 38 -4.29 -0.32 3.04
C ALA A 38 -3.02 -0.21 3.88
N ILE A 39 -1.92 0.26 3.28
CA ILE A 39 -0.68 0.61 3.97
C ILE A 39 -0.51 2.12 3.87
N VAL A 40 -0.61 2.81 5.01
CA VAL A 40 -0.59 4.28 5.06
C VAL A 40 0.58 4.81 5.88
N GLY A 41 1.01 6.04 5.60
CA GLY A 41 2.07 6.73 6.32
C GLY A 41 2.75 7.80 5.47
N GLU A 42 3.63 8.60 6.09
CA GLU A 42 4.36 9.67 5.41
C GLU A 42 5.24 9.15 4.25
N SER A 43 5.58 10.06 3.31
CA SER A 43 6.50 9.73 2.22
C SER A 43 7.86 9.28 2.78
N GLY A 44 8.47 8.27 2.16
CA GLY A 44 9.75 7.72 2.58
C GLY A 44 9.70 6.73 3.76
N CYS A 45 8.54 6.42 4.36
CA CYS A 45 8.46 5.47 5.46
C CYS A 45 8.61 3.98 5.08
N GLY A 46 8.83 3.65 3.78
CA GLY A 46 9.12 2.29 3.33
C GLY A 46 7.99 1.54 2.60
N LYS A 47 6.79 2.12 2.44
CA LYS A 47 5.60 1.48 1.83
C LYS A 47 5.87 0.84 0.47
N SER A 48 6.36 1.63 -0.48
CA SER A 48 6.67 1.16 -1.84
C SER A 48 7.81 0.13 -1.85
N VAL A 49 8.79 0.27 -0.95
CA VAL A 49 9.86 -0.71 -0.80
C VAL A 49 9.30 -2.04 -0.31
N LEU A 50 8.39 -2.03 0.66
CA LEU A 50 7.71 -3.22 1.16
C LEU A 50 6.97 -3.96 0.02
N CYS A 51 6.16 -3.26 -0.76
CA CYS A 51 5.44 -3.86 -1.91
C CYS A 51 6.40 -4.44 -2.96
N LYS A 52 7.43 -3.67 -3.34
CA LYS A 52 8.45 -4.13 -4.29
C LYS A 52 9.28 -5.30 -3.76
N SER A 53 9.48 -5.40 -2.44
CA SER A 53 10.19 -6.52 -1.80
C SER A 53 9.42 -7.83 -1.97
N ILE A 54 8.10 -7.80 -1.75
CA ILE A 54 7.23 -8.97 -1.89
C ILE A 54 7.24 -9.47 -3.34
N MET A 55 7.20 -8.55 -4.31
CA MET A 55 7.27 -8.87 -5.74
C MET A 55 8.69 -9.12 -6.26
N LYS A 56 9.72 -8.94 -5.43
CA LYS A 56 11.14 -8.97 -5.82
C LYS A 56 11.46 -8.05 -7.00
N LEU A 57 10.93 -6.83 -6.94
CA LEU A 57 11.19 -5.73 -7.89
C LEU A 57 12.12 -4.67 -7.29
N LEU A 58 12.96 -5.08 -6.36
CA LEU A 58 13.95 -4.21 -5.74
C LEU A 58 15.11 -3.94 -6.69
N PRO A 59 15.75 -2.74 -6.60
CA PRO A 59 16.99 -2.48 -7.31
C PRO A 59 18.11 -3.38 -6.80
N PRO A 60 19.20 -3.57 -7.57
CA PRO A 60 20.34 -4.42 -7.17
C PRO A 60 21.01 -3.99 -5.85
N SER A 61 20.89 -2.71 -5.48
CA SER A 61 21.41 -2.17 -4.21
C SER A 61 20.54 -2.55 -3.00
N ALA A 62 19.34 -3.11 -3.20
CA ALA A 62 18.46 -3.48 -2.11
C ALA A 62 18.44 -4.98 -1.87
N LYS A 63 18.39 -5.38 -0.59
CA LYS A 63 18.44 -6.79 -0.17
C LYS A 63 17.41 -7.05 0.93
N ILE A 64 16.73 -8.19 0.84
CA ILE A 64 15.99 -8.76 1.96
C ILE A 64 17.04 -9.34 2.92
N LYS A 65 17.07 -8.83 4.14
CA LYS A 65 18.02 -9.25 5.19
C LYS A 65 17.47 -10.40 6.02
N GLU A 66 16.18 -10.28 6.39
CA GLU A 66 15.51 -11.23 7.28
C GLU A 66 14.05 -11.37 6.89
N GLY A 67 13.40 -12.38 7.46
CA GLY A 67 11.97 -12.63 7.32
C GLY A 67 11.62 -13.60 6.21
N SER A 68 10.32 -13.84 6.08
CA SER A 68 9.76 -14.74 5.07
C SER A 68 8.52 -14.15 4.40
N ILE A 69 8.30 -14.58 3.15
CA ILE A 69 7.15 -14.19 2.33
C ILE A 69 6.51 -15.48 1.81
N CYS A 70 5.31 -15.79 2.28
CA CYS A 70 4.55 -16.96 1.87
C CYS A 70 3.31 -16.57 1.08
N VAL A 71 3.06 -17.23 -0.04
CA VAL A 71 1.91 -17.01 -0.92
C VAL A 71 1.22 -18.33 -1.18
N ASN A 72 -0.08 -18.40 -0.92
CA ASN A 72 -0.84 -19.65 -0.97
C ASN A 72 -0.16 -20.81 -0.19
N GLY A 73 0.43 -20.48 0.98
CA GLY A 73 1.16 -21.45 1.81
C GLY A 73 2.55 -21.81 1.32
N GLN A 74 3.02 -21.26 0.19
CA GLN A 74 4.33 -21.53 -0.38
C GLN A 74 5.30 -20.38 -0.07
N ASP A 75 6.45 -20.70 0.54
CA ASP A 75 7.52 -19.71 0.78
C ASP A 75 8.23 -19.36 -0.53
N ILE A 76 8.16 -18.07 -0.88
CA ILE A 76 8.79 -17.50 -2.07
C ILE A 76 10.03 -16.67 -1.75
N THR A 77 10.45 -16.63 -0.48
CA THR A 77 11.54 -15.74 0.00
C THR A 77 12.84 -15.96 -0.76
N CYS A 78 13.14 -17.22 -1.11
CA CYS A 78 14.37 -17.59 -1.82
C CYS A 78 14.20 -17.75 -3.33
N TYR A 79 13.01 -17.45 -3.89
CA TYR A 79 12.77 -17.61 -5.32
C TYR A 79 13.71 -16.75 -6.16
N ARG A 80 14.23 -17.34 -7.24
CA ARG A 80 15.03 -16.65 -8.25
C ARG A 80 14.14 -15.94 -9.27
N GLU A 81 14.71 -15.08 -10.07
CA GLU A 81 13.98 -14.29 -11.06
C GLU A 81 13.09 -15.14 -12.00
N LYS A 82 13.60 -16.28 -12.48
CA LYS A 82 12.83 -17.21 -13.35
C LYS A 82 11.57 -17.77 -12.68
N GLU A 83 11.59 -17.95 -11.36
CA GLU A 83 10.44 -18.43 -10.58
C GLU A 83 9.47 -17.29 -10.34
N MET A 84 9.97 -16.10 -9.99
CA MET A 84 9.16 -14.89 -9.81
C MET A 84 8.45 -14.44 -11.09
N GLN A 85 9.07 -14.60 -12.26
CA GLN A 85 8.43 -14.32 -13.56
C GLN A 85 7.17 -15.14 -13.80
N LYS A 86 7.06 -16.34 -13.22
CA LYS A 86 5.84 -17.18 -13.33
C LYS A 86 4.71 -16.68 -12.43
N LEU A 87 5.06 -16.01 -11.33
CA LEU A 87 4.10 -15.46 -10.38
C LEU A 87 3.62 -14.06 -10.79
N ARG A 88 4.54 -13.24 -11.34
CA ARG A 88 4.19 -11.90 -11.79
C ARG A 88 3.19 -11.95 -12.94
N GLY A 89 2.14 -11.17 -12.82
CA GLY A 89 0.98 -11.12 -13.70
C GLY A 89 -0.16 -12.04 -13.26
N ARG A 90 0.12 -13.29 -12.89
CA ARG A 90 -0.93 -14.26 -12.48
C ARG A 90 -1.24 -14.22 -10.99
N VAL A 91 -0.20 -14.23 -10.16
CA VAL A 91 -0.36 -14.14 -8.70
C VAL A 91 -0.26 -12.70 -8.27
N PHE A 92 0.74 -11.98 -8.73
CA PHE A 92 1.01 -10.59 -8.40
C PHE A 92 0.87 -9.68 -9.61
N SER A 93 0.19 -8.58 -9.46
CA SER A 93 0.26 -7.46 -10.38
C SER A 93 0.43 -6.14 -9.64
N MET A 94 0.93 -5.11 -10.31
CA MET A 94 1.22 -3.83 -9.67
C MET A 94 0.78 -2.65 -10.55
N ILE A 95 0.11 -1.70 -9.93
CA ILE A 95 -0.14 -0.36 -10.44
C ILE A 95 0.93 0.53 -9.82
N PHE A 96 1.81 1.10 -10.63
CA PHE A 96 2.87 1.99 -10.20
C PHE A 96 2.36 3.42 -10.00
N GLN A 97 3.08 4.20 -9.20
CA GLN A 97 2.73 5.55 -8.76
C GLN A 97 2.51 6.54 -9.93
N ASP A 98 3.28 6.43 -11.02
CA ASP A 98 3.20 7.37 -12.14
C ASP A 98 2.65 6.70 -13.40
N PRO A 99 1.39 7.00 -13.79
CA PRO A 99 0.79 6.49 -15.01
C PRO A 99 1.43 7.08 -16.28
N MET A 100 2.13 8.22 -16.18
CA MET A 100 2.76 8.88 -17.32
C MET A 100 3.98 8.11 -17.81
N THR A 101 4.74 7.51 -16.90
CA THR A 101 5.92 6.70 -17.22
C THR A 101 5.58 5.24 -17.51
N SER A 102 4.39 4.79 -17.09
CA SER A 102 3.93 3.40 -17.27
C SER A 102 3.40 3.10 -18.68
N LEU A 103 2.96 4.12 -19.43
CA LEU A 103 2.41 3.97 -20.78
C LEU A 103 3.41 4.50 -21.82
N ASN A 104 3.69 3.70 -22.85
CA ASN A 104 4.51 4.14 -23.99
C ASN A 104 3.70 5.12 -24.87
N PRO A 105 4.11 6.40 -24.98
CA PRO A 105 3.35 7.41 -25.70
C PRO A 105 3.24 7.16 -27.21
N THR A 106 4.11 6.32 -27.79
CA THR A 106 4.17 6.03 -29.23
C THR A 106 3.37 4.79 -29.64
N ILE A 107 2.82 4.05 -28.65
CA ILE A 107 2.06 2.82 -28.89
C ILE A 107 0.59 3.03 -28.54
N LYS A 108 -0.32 2.54 -29.38
CA LYS A 108 -1.76 2.62 -29.16
C LYS A 108 -2.17 1.86 -27.89
N ILE A 109 -3.16 2.37 -27.14
CA ILE A 109 -3.61 1.81 -25.87
C ILE A 109 -4.03 0.35 -26.00
N GLY A 110 -4.86 0.00 -26.98
CA GLY A 110 -5.30 -1.38 -27.18
C GLY A 110 -4.17 -2.36 -27.44
N LYS A 111 -3.06 -1.91 -28.07
CA LYS A 111 -1.87 -2.75 -28.26
C LYS A 111 -1.12 -2.98 -26.96
N GLN A 112 -0.99 -1.97 -26.10
CA GLN A 112 -0.29 -2.09 -24.80
C GLN A 112 -1.05 -3.01 -23.86
N ILE A 113 -2.38 -2.88 -23.76
CA ILE A 113 -3.21 -3.81 -22.97
C ILE A 113 -3.14 -5.22 -23.59
N GLY A 114 -3.20 -5.32 -24.91
CA GLY A 114 -3.12 -6.60 -25.65
C GLY A 114 -1.78 -7.32 -25.46
N GLU A 115 -0.67 -6.60 -25.33
CA GLU A 115 0.63 -7.18 -25.03
C GLU A 115 0.62 -7.89 -23.67
N ALA A 116 0.07 -7.25 -22.63
CA ALA A 116 -0.09 -7.86 -21.33
C ALA A 116 -0.97 -9.12 -21.37
N VAL A 117 -2.06 -9.10 -22.13
CA VAL A 117 -2.93 -10.27 -22.33
C VAL A 117 -2.16 -11.41 -23.00
N VAL A 118 -1.38 -11.14 -24.06
CA VAL A 118 -0.63 -12.17 -24.83
C VAL A 118 0.47 -12.80 -23.99
N ILE A 119 1.21 -12.02 -23.21
CA ILE A 119 2.31 -12.53 -22.36
C ILE A 119 1.82 -13.65 -21.44
N HIS A 120 0.61 -13.50 -20.90
CA HIS A 120 0.05 -14.44 -19.94
C HIS A 120 -0.88 -15.51 -20.56
N ASN A 121 -1.36 -15.28 -21.80
CA ASN A 121 -2.27 -16.18 -22.52
C ASN A 121 -1.74 -16.50 -23.92
N LYS A 122 -0.62 -17.23 -23.98
CA LYS A 122 0.11 -17.55 -25.22
C LYS A 122 -0.72 -18.27 -26.29
N ASN A 123 -1.80 -18.93 -25.90
CA ASN A 123 -2.67 -19.70 -26.80
C ASN A 123 -3.85 -18.89 -27.36
N TYR A 124 -4.01 -17.61 -26.97
CA TYR A 124 -5.10 -16.79 -27.47
C TYR A 124 -4.90 -16.42 -28.94
N THR A 125 -5.97 -16.54 -29.71
CA THR A 125 -6.01 -15.98 -31.07
C THR A 125 -6.06 -14.46 -30.99
N LYS A 126 -5.73 -13.80 -32.11
CA LYS A 126 -5.82 -12.33 -32.20
C LYS A 126 -7.22 -11.80 -31.87
N GLU A 127 -8.27 -12.53 -32.23
CA GLU A 127 -9.66 -12.17 -31.94
C GLU A 127 -9.95 -12.27 -30.44
N GLN A 128 -9.49 -13.34 -29.77
CA GLN A 128 -9.61 -13.52 -28.34
C GLN A 128 -8.87 -12.42 -27.54
N VAL A 129 -7.65 -12.06 -27.99
CA VAL A 129 -6.91 -10.94 -27.39
C VAL A 129 -7.68 -9.64 -27.52
N ASN A 130 -8.17 -9.30 -28.72
CA ASN A 130 -8.95 -8.08 -28.94
C ASN A 130 -10.21 -8.04 -28.09
N LYS A 131 -10.93 -9.17 -27.97
CA LYS A 131 -12.12 -9.29 -27.13
C LYS A 131 -11.78 -9.03 -25.67
N LYS A 132 -10.75 -9.70 -25.12
CA LYS A 132 -10.30 -9.51 -23.72
C LYS A 132 -9.86 -8.07 -23.47
N VAL A 133 -9.18 -7.41 -24.41
CA VAL A 133 -8.78 -6.00 -24.30
C VAL A 133 -10.01 -5.09 -24.17
N LEU A 134 -11.03 -5.29 -24.99
CA LEU A 134 -12.25 -4.49 -24.93
C LEU A 134 -12.99 -4.71 -23.59
N GLU A 135 -13.10 -5.97 -23.13
CA GLU A 135 -13.67 -6.32 -21.83
C GLU A 135 -12.92 -5.65 -20.67
N LEU A 136 -11.58 -5.63 -20.71
CA LEU A 136 -10.77 -4.95 -19.72
C LEU A 136 -10.98 -3.43 -19.74
N MET A 137 -11.05 -2.82 -20.94
CA MET A 137 -11.34 -1.39 -21.07
C MET A 137 -12.71 -1.02 -20.53
N GLU A 138 -13.73 -1.86 -20.74
CA GLU A 138 -15.06 -1.71 -20.17
C GLU A 138 -15.04 -1.88 -18.65
N LEU A 139 -14.35 -2.91 -18.14
CA LEU A 139 -14.22 -3.18 -16.71
C LEU A 139 -13.66 -2.00 -15.92
N VAL A 140 -12.64 -1.32 -16.48
CA VAL A 140 -12.04 -0.14 -15.86
C VAL A 140 -12.79 1.17 -16.19
N GLY A 141 -13.96 1.08 -16.83
CA GLY A 141 -14.83 2.22 -17.11
C GLY A 141 -14.31 3.18 -18.18
N ILE A 142 -13.58 2.68 -19.20
CA ILE A 142 -13.22 3.46 -20.38
C ILE A 142 -14.40 3.48 -21.33
N SER A 143 -15.02 4.66 -21.52
CA SER A 143 -16.14 4.85 -22.47
C SER A 143 -15.67 4.66 -23.92
N HIS A 144 -16.55 4.16 -24.80
CA HIS A 144 -16.28 3.94 -26.23
C HIS A 144 -15.00 3.11 -26.48
N PRO A 145 -14.86 1.90 -25.90
CA PRO A 145 -13.60 1.15 -25.90
C PRO A 145 -13.11 0.79 -27.32
N LYS A 146 -14.04 0.52 -28.25
CA LYS A 146 -13.68 0.20 -29.66
C LYS A 146 -12.96 1.34 -30.36
N GLU A 147 -13.39 2.59 -30.16
CA GLU A 147 -12.75 3.77 -30.74
C GLU A 147 -11.43 4.06 -30.04
N ARG A 148 -11.45 4.04 -28.69
CA ARG A 148 -10.30 4.34 -27.85
C ARG A 148 -9.19 3.30 -27.93
N TYR A 149 -9.49 2.07 -28.33
CA TYR A 149 -8.50 1.02 -28.60
C TYR A 149 -7.40 1.51 -29.56
N HIS A 150 -7.77 2.35 -30.55
CA HIS A 150 -6.88 2.84 -31.58
C HIS A 150 -6.17 4.16 -31.23
N GLN A 151 -6.49 4.76 -30.11
CA GLN A 151 -5.92 6.02 -29.63
C GLN A 151 -4.59 5.80 -28.91
N TYR A 152 -3.83 6.89 -28.77
CA TYR A 152 -2.54 6.93 -28.06
C TYR A 152 -2.71 7.52 -26.66
N PRO A 153 -1.77 7.25 -25.71
CA PRO A 153 -1.86 7.75 -24.34
C PRO A 153 -2.04 9.27 -24.21
N TRP A 154 -1.42 10.06 -25.07
CA TRP A 154 -1.53 11.52 -25.05
C TRP A 154 -2.93 12.06 -25.38
N GLN A 155 -3.80 11.24 -25.98
CA GLN A 155 -5.20 11.58 -26.25
C GLN A 155 -6.12 11.32 -25.04
N PHE A 156 -5.58 10.81 -23.92
CA PHE A 156 -6.32 10.46 -22.72
C PHE A 156 -6.03 11.45 -21.59
N SER A 157 -7.05 11.76 -20.76
CA SER A 157 -6.85 12.49 -19.51
C SER A 157 -6.03 11.68 -18.51
N GLY A 158 -5.54 12.32 -17.43
CA GLY A 158 -4.78 11.64 -16.36
C GLY A 158 -5.54 10.44 -15.78
N GLY A 159 -6.80 10.63 -15.38
CA GLY A 159 -7.64 9.55 -14.86
C GLY A 159 -7.91 8.43 -15.88
N MET A 160 -8.04 8.77 -17.18
CA MET A 160 -8.18 7.74 -18.22
C MET A 160 -6.89 6.94 -18.43
N ARG A 161 -5.72 7.58 -18.35
CA ARG A 161 -4.42 6.86 -18.41
C ARG A 161 -4.28 5.93 -17.22
N GLN A 162 -4.68 6.36 -16.03
CA GLN A 162 -4.68 5.52 -14.84
C GLN A 162 -5.58 4.29 -15.03
N ARG A 163 -6.79 4.45 -15.61
CA ARG A 163 -7.67 3.33 -15.96
C ARG A 163 -7.02 2.38 -16.99
N CYS A 164 -6.24 2.89 -17.94
CA CYS A 164 -5.49 2.04 -18.88
C CYS A 164 -4.41 1.23 -18.15
N VAL A 165 -3.66 1.83 -17.21
CA VAL A 165 -2.67 1.12 -16.40
C VAL A 165 -3.33 0.04 -15.54
N MET A 166 -4.52 0.33 -14.97
CA MET A 166 -5.31 -0.67 -14.25
C MET A 166 -5.73 -1.84 -15.17
N ALA A 167 -6.16 -1.56 -16.41
CA ALA A 167 -6.51 -2.59 -17.38
C ALA A 167 -5.31 -3.50 -17.70
N ILE A 168 -4.11 -2.93 -17.83
CA ILE A 168 -2.86 -3.69 -18.02
C ILE A 168 -2.56 -4.56 -16.80
N ALA A 169 -2.67 -4.01 -15.60
CA ALA A 169 -2.42 -4.74 -14.37
C ALA A 169 -3.39 -5.92 -14.15
N LEU A 170 -4.62 -5.81 -14.66
CA LEU A 170 -5.66 -6.83 -14.55
C LEU A 170 -5.66 -7.84 -15.72
N ALA A 171 -4.78 -7.68 -16.71
CA ALA A 171 -4.81 -8.46 -17.95
C ALA A 171 -4.65 -9.98 -17.76
N ALA A 172 -4.02 -10.39 -16.66
CA ALA A 172 -3.76 -11.79 -16.33
C ALA A 172 -4.64 -12.34 -15.18
N ASP A 173 -5.66 -11.59 -14.78
CA ASP A 173 -6.57 -11.91 -13.68
C ASP A 173 -5.80 -12.27 -12.37
N PRO A 174 -5.00 -11.33 -11.79
CA PRO A 174 -4.09 -11.61 -10.68
C PRO A 174 -4.85 -11.93 -9.37
N ASP A 175 -4.24 -12.80 -8.53
CA ASP A 175 -4.76 -13.08 -7.18
C ASP A 175 -4.58 -11.87 -6.25
N ILE A 176 -3.45 -11.14 -6.38
CA ILE A 176 -3.08 -9.99 -5.55
C ILE A 176 -2.72 -8.80 -6.45
N LEU A 177 -3.37 -7.67 -6.22
CA LEU A 177 -3.09 -6.39 -6.87
C LEU A 177 -2.39 -5.45 -5.88
N PHE A 178 -1.17 -5.03 -6.18
CA PHE A 178 -0.49 -3.95 -5.48
C PHE A 178 -0.82 -2.63 -6.17
N ALA A 179 -1.38 -1.67 -5.46
CA ALA A 179 -1.66 -0.33 -5.96
C ALA A 179 -0.80 0.68 -5.16
N ASP A 180 0.35 1.05 -5.74
CA ASP A 180 1.32 1.95 -5.11
C ASP A 180 0.97 3.40 -5.46
N GLU A 181 0.31 4.09 -4.52
CA GLU A 181 -0.19 5.47 -4.66
C GLU A 181 -0.94 5.72 -5.99
N PRO A 182 -1.98 4.92 -6.31
CA PRO A 182 -2.60 4.90 -7.64
C PRO A 182 -3.34 6.19 -8.00
N THR A 183 -3.43 7.13 -7.07
CA THR A 183 -4.17 8.39 -7.22
C THR A 183 -3.28 9.63 -7.13
N THR A 184 -1.97 9.46 -6.95
CA THR A 184 -1.01 10.58 -6.93
C THR A 184 -1.05 11.33 -8.27
N ALA A 185 -1.01 12.66 -8.22
CA ALA A 185 -1.12 13.58 -9.36
C ALA A 185 -2.51 13.61 -10.05
N LEU A 186 -3.57 13.11 -9.41
CA LEU A 186 -4.95 13.28 -9.86
C LEU A 186 -5.69 14.27 -8.95
N ASP A 187 -6.69 14.95 -9.49
CA ASP A 187 -7.59 15.79 -8.69
C ASP A 187 -8.45 14.94 -7.74
N VAL A 188 -8.92 15.55 -6.63
CA VAL A 188 -9.63 14.87 -5.53
C VAL A 188 -10.85 14.09 -6.03
N THR A 189 -11.57 14.61 -7.02
CA THR A 189 -12.77 13.97 -7.57
C THR A 189 -12.40 12.69 -8.33
N ILE A 190 -11.36 12.75 -9.15
CA ILE A 190 -10.86 11.58 -9.89
C ILE A 190 -10.23 10.56 -8.96
N GLN A 191 -9.53 11.00 -7.89
CA GLN A 191 -9.00 10.10 -6.86
C GLN A 191 -10.11 9.21 -6.27
N ALA A 192 -11.21 9.82 -5.82
CA ALA A 192 -12.34 9.07 -5.28
C ALA A 192 -12.89 8.05 -6.30
N GLN A 193 -13.07 8.46 -7.55
CA GLN A 193 -13.57 7.56 -8.62
C GLN A 193 -12.62 6.39 -8.90
N ILE A 194 -11.32 6.59 -8.85
CA ILE A 194 -10.33 5.50 -9.05
C ILE A 194 -10.36 4.50 -7.89
N LEU A 195 -10.52 4.98 -6.67
CA LEU A 195 -10.60 4.10 -5.49
C LEU A 195 -11.92 3.32 -5.45
N ASP A 196 -13.05 3.97 -5.75
CA ASP A 196 -14.34 3.29 -5.87
C ASP A 196 -14.27 2.21 -6.97
N LEU A 197 -13.64 2.51 -8.10
CA LEU A 197 -13.41 1.55 -9.18
C LEU A 197 -12.52 0.37 -8.73
N LEU A 198 -11.44 0.61 -7.97
CA LEU A 198 -10.61 -0.45 -7.42
C LEU A 198 -11.44 -1.37 -6.51
N ARG A 199 -12.31 -0.82 -5.67
CA ARG A 199 -13.20 -1.58 -4.80
C ARG A 199 -14.22 -2.40 -5.60
N GLU A 200 -14.83 -1.82 -6.63
CA GLU A 200 -15.74 -2.54 -7.53
C GLU A 200 -15.06 -3.71 -8.24
N ILE A 201 -13.85 -3.50 -8.75
CA ILE A 201 -13.06 -4.54 -9.42
C ILE A 201 -12.71 -5.65 -8.43
N GLN A 202 -12.27 -5.29 -7.23
CA GLN A 202 -11.97 -6.23 -6.17
C GLN A 202 -13.18 -7.12 -5.84
N MET A 203 -14.39 -6.51 -5.67
CA MET A 203 -15.62 -7.26 -5.42
C MET A 203 -16.02 -8.16 -6.59
N LYS A 204 -15.83 -7.72 -7.84
CA LYS A 204 -16.19 -8.49 -9.04
C LYS A 204 -15.26 -9.66 -9.30
N LEU A 205 -13.96 -9.48 -9.11
CA LEU A 205 -12.94 -10.46 -9.44
C LEU A 205 -12.51 -11.31 -8.24
N GLY A 206 -12.78 -10.87 -7.00
CA GLY A 206 -12.29 -11.50 -5.78
C GLY A 206 -10.77 -11.35 -5.61
N THR A 207 -10.14 -10.41 -6.31
CA THR A 207 -8.71 -10.11 -6.22
C THR A 207 -8.42 -9.43 -4.89
N ALA A 208 -7.44 -9.93 -4.13
CA ALA A 208 -6.97 -9.22 -2.94
C ALA A 208 -6.14 -7.99 -3.34
N THR A 209 -6.22 -6.92 -2.57
CA THR A 209 -5.55 -5.66 -2.92
C THR A 209 -4.70 -5.14 -1.76
N ILE A 210 -3.44 -4.80 -2.03
CA ILE A 210 -2.61 -3.98 -1.13
C ILE A 210 -2.57 -2.57 -1.71
N LEU A 211 -3.24 -1.65 -1.01
CA LEU A 211 -3.35 -0.25 -1.39
C LEU A 211 -2.37 0.60 -0.59
N VAL A 212 -1.37 1.18 -1.24
CA VAL A 212 -0.45 2.13 -0.61
C VAL A 212 -0.97 3.55 -0.83
N SER A 213 -1.05 4.32 0.25
CA SER A 213 -1.44 5.73 0.21
C SER A 213 -0.73 6.53 1.30
N HIS A 214 -0.67 7.85 1.14
CA HIS A 214 -0.31 8.78 2.18
C HIS A 214 -1.55 9.45 2.84
N ASP A 215 -2.75 9.20 2.32
CA ASP A 215 -4.00 9.78 2.80
C ASP A 215 -4.87 8.72 3.50
N LEU A 216 -4.89 8.78 4.83
CA LEU A 216 -5.67 7.88 5.68
C LEU A 216 -7.18 8.06 5.47
N GLY A 217 -7.65 9.29 5.26
CA GLY A 217 -9.09 9.58 5.08
C GLY A 217 -9.65 8.99 3.79
N VAL A 218 -8.83 8.95 2.75
CA VAL A 218 -9.23 8.42 1.43
C VAL A 218 -9.29 6.89 1.47
N VAL A 219 -8.33 6.23 2.10
CA VAL A 219 -8.29 4.75 2.14
C VAL A 219 -9.32 4.14 3.08
N ALA A 220 -9.74 4.85 4.12
CA ALA A 220 -10.78 4.39 5.06
C ALA A 220 -12.11 4.01 4.38
N ARG A 221 -12.39 4.55 3.18
CA ARG A 221 -13.61 4.26 2.41
C ARG A 221 -13.58 2.92 1.69
N VAL A 222 -12.39 2.42 1.36
CA VAL A 222 -12.23 1.26 0.47
C VAL A 222 -11.51 0.08 1.12
N ALA A 223 -10.75 0.33 2.19
CA ALA A 223 -9.97 -0.68 2.89
C ALA A 223 -10.84 -1.50 3.86
N ASP A 224 -10.57 -2.79 3.95
CA ASP A 224 -11.12 -3.65 5.00
C ASP A 224 -10.24 -3.55 6.27
N ARG A 225 -8.90 -3.46 6.07
CA ARG A 225 -7.93 -3.26 7.14
C ARG A 225 -6.92 -2.19 6.75
N VAL A 226 -6.35 -1.55 7.77
CA VAL A 226 -5.33 -0.51 7.61
C VAL A 226 -4.11 -0.87 8.44
N ALA A 227 -2.92 -0.79 7.84
CA ALA A 227 -1.63 -0.84 8.49
C ALA A 227 -0.96 0.53 8.38
N VAL A 228 -0.72 1.17 9.52
CA VAL A 228 -0.02 2.46 9.59
C VAL A 228 1.47 2.19 9.69
N MET A 229 2.23 2.74 8.74
CA MET A 229 3.67 2.52 8.64
C MET A 229 4.45 3.80 8.92
N TYR A 230 5.42 3.72 9.84
CA TYR A 230 6.34 4.80 10.17
C TYR A 230 7.77 4.28 10.27
N ALA A 231 8.73 5.01 9.67
CA ALA A 231 10.17 4.71 9.77
C ALA A 231 10.52 3.23 9.54
N GLY A 232 9.93 2.60 8.52
CA GLY A 232 10.17 1.22 8.13
C GLY A 232 9.41 0.16 8.94
N LYS A 233 8.57 0.52 9.90
CA LYS A 233 7.79 -0.40 10.74
C LYS A 233 6.28 -0.17 10.62
N ILE A 234 5.50 -1.24 10.79
CA ILE A 234 4.06 -1.09 11.08
C ILE A 234 3.95 -0.72 12.56
N VAL A 235 3.37 0.45 12.83
CA VAL A 235 3.18 0.97 14.19
C VAL A 235 1.76 0.76 14.71
N GLU A 236 0.79 0.61 13.81
CA GLU A 236 -0.59 0.26 14.15
C GLU A 236 -1.21 -0.53 13.00
N ILE A 237 -2.01 -1.55 13.32
CA ILE A 237 -2.77 -2.34 12.34
C ILE A 237 -4.10 -2.78 12.95
N GLY A 238 -5.17 -2.64 12.18
CA GLY A 238 -6.52 -3.02 12.60
C GLY A 238 -7.49 -3.04 11.43
N THR A 239 -8.77 -3.25 11.71
CA THR A 239 -9.83 -2.97 10.72
C THR A 239 -9.83 -1.47 10.40
N ALA A 240 -10.35 -1.10 9.23
CA ALA A 240 -10.45 0.32 8.88
C ALA A 240 -11.26 1.10 9.93
N GLU A 241 -12.30 0.50 10.49
CA GLU A 241 -13.13 1.08 11.53
C GLU A 241 -12.33 1.31 12.82
N GLU A 242 -11.57 0.31 13.30
CA GLU A 242 -10.75 0.42 14.50
C GLU A 242 -9.70 1.53 14.37
N VAL A 243 -8.93 1.53 13.28
CA VAL A 243 -7.86 2.51 13.09
C VAL A 243 -8.40 3.93 12.86
N TYR A 244 -9.61 4.07 12.28
CA TYR A 244 -10.20 5.39 12.02
C TYR A 244 -10.94 5.97 13.23
N TYR A 245 -11.71 5.15 13.97
CA TYR A 245 -12.54 5.63 15.09
C TYR A 245 -11.90 5.46 16.46
N ASP A 246 -10.96 4.52 16.62
CA ASP A 246 -10.26 4.23 17.87
C ASP A 246 -8.74 4.05 17.68
N PRO A 247 -8.05 5.02 17.01
CA PRO A 247 -6.61 4.94 16.83
C PRO A 247 -5.88 4.95 18.17
N ARG A 248 -4.83 4.15 18.31
CA ARG A 248 -4.10 3.97 19.58
C ARG A 248 -2.67 4.48 19.52
N HIS A 249 -2.05 4.55 18.35
CA HIS A 249 -0.69 5.06 18.23
C HIS A 249 -0.68 6.59 18.06
N PRO A 250 0.18 7.34 18.78
CA PRO A 250 0.27 8.81 18.68
C PRO A 250 0.54 9.32 17.26
N TYR A 251 1.30 8.58 16.44
CA TYR A 251 1.49 8.91 15.04
C TYR A 251 0.18 8.86 14.24
N THR A 252 -0.65 7.85 14.47
CA THR A 252 -1.97 7.75 13.84
C THR A 252 -2.87 8.91 14.25
N TRP A 253 -2.82 9.34 15.52
CA TRP A 253 -3.51 10.55 15.96
C TRP A 253 -3.06 11.79 15.19
N GLY A 254 -1.74 11.91 14.98
CA GLY A 254 -1.19 13.02 14.20
C GLY A 254 -1.70 13.01 12.74
N LEU A 255 -1.71 11.84 12.09
CA LEU A 255 -2.25 11.67 10.74
C LEU A 255 -3.73 12.03 10.68
N MET A 256 -4.54 11.56 11.64
CA MET A 256 -5.98 11.86 11.72
C MET A 256 -6.23 13.37 11.92
N ARG A 257 -5.52 14.00 12.84
CA ARG A 257 -5.65 15.45 13.11
C ARG A 257 -5.25 16.33 11.93
N SER A 258 -4.42 15.83 11.01
CA SER A 258 -4.06 16.54 9.77
C SER A 258 -5.12 16.44 8.68
N LEU A 259 -6.15 15.62 8.85
CA LEU A 259 -7.25 15.53 7.89
C LEU A 259 -8.22 16.73 8.03
N PRO A 260 -8.70 17.31 6.92
CA PRO A 260 -9.66 18.42 6.95
C PRO A 260 -10.94 18.12 7.76
N ALA A 261 -11.39 16.87 7.77
CA ALA A 261 -12.57 16.43 8.51
C ALA A 261 -12.45 16.62 10.05
N PHE A 262 -11.24 16.66 10.58
CA PHE A 262 -10.95 16.84 12.02
C PHE A 262 -10.50 18.27 12.39
N ALA A 263 -10.49 19.19 11.43
CA ALA A 263 -10.05 20.58 11.66
C ALA A 263 -10.94 21.39 12.62
N ASN A 264 -12.15 20.91 12.96
CA ASN A 264 -13.09 21.56 13.90
C ASN A 264 -13.26 23.10 13.68
N GLY A 265 -13.27 23.53 12.42
CA GLY A 265 -13.41 24.95 12.07
C GLY A 265 -12.18 25.82 12.36
N LYS A 266 -11.02 25.25 12.67
CA LYS A 266 -9.76 25.98 12.81
C LYS A 266 -9.22 26.37 11.44
N GLU A 267 -8.64 27.58 11.33
CA GLU A 267 -8.07 28.10 10.10
C GLU A 267 -6.82 27.34 9.62
N SER A 268 -6.14 26.60 10.51
CA SER A 268 -4.94 25.83 10.15
C SER A 268 -5.10 24.35 10.50
N LEU A 269 -4.73 23.47 9.57
CA LEU A 269 -4.64 22.03 9.83
C LEU A 269 -3.47 21.74 10.79
N TYR A 270 -3.65 20.70 11.62
CA TYR A 270 -2.56 20.19 12.45
C TYR A 270 -1.46 19.59 11.55
N THR A 271 -0.22 19.90 11.86
CA THR A 271 0.95 19.32 11.19
C THR A 271 1.78 18.59 12.25
N ILE A 272 2.14 17.34 11.97
CA ILE A 272 3.01 16.56 12.87
C ILE A 272 4.37 17.27 12.93
N PRO A 273 4.86 17.66 14.14
CA PRO A 273 6.09 18.45 14.27
C PRO A 273 7.32 17.63 13.85
N GLY A 274 8.40 18.32 13.47
CA GLY A 274 9.69 17.72 13.15
C GLY A 274 9.71 16.94 11.84
N MET A 275 10.80 16.19 11.63
CA MET A 275 11.02 15.35 10.45
C MET A 275 11.17 13.88 10.84
N PRO A 276 10.77 12.92 9.98
CA PRO A 276 11.07 11.52 10.20
C PRO A 276 12.58 11.29 10.36
N PRO A 277 12.98 10.32 11.21
CA PRO A 277 14.40 10.01 11.40
C PRO A 277 15.02 9.44 10.13
N THR A 278 16.32 9.57 10.00
CA THR A 278 17.06 8.87 8.94
C THR A 278 17.07 7.37 9.23
N LEU A 279 16.87 6.55 8.18
CA LEU A 279 16.87 5.09 8.33
C LEU A 279 18.26 4.47 8.09
N ILE A 280 19.31 5.29 8.01
CA ILE A 280 20.71 4.84 7.96
C ILE A 280 21.15 4.35 9.36
N ASP A 281 20.80 5.14 10.39
CA ASP A 281 21.04 4.78 11.79
C ASP A 281 19.73 5.04 12.57
N PRO A 282 18.75 4.13 12.45
CA PRO A 282 17.48 4.31 13.11
C PRO A 282 17.65 4.28 14.64
N PRO A 283 16.85 5.07 15.40
CA PRO A 283 16.92 5.10 16.83
C PRO A 283 16.65 3.72 17.45
N LYS A 284 17.26 3.43 18.61
CA LYS A 284 17.07 2.16 19.34
C LYS A 284 15.67 2.02 19.88
N GLY A 285 15.08 3.12 20.37
CA GLY A 285 13.74 3.18 20.86
C GLY A 285 12.70 3.39 19.77
N ASP A 286 11.54 3.93 20.14
CA ASP A 286 10.50 4.29 19.20
C ASP A 286 10.99 5.37 18.23
N ALA A 287 10.94 5.09 16.95
CA ALA A 287 11.33 6.04 15.91
C ALA A 287 10.48 7.33 15.92
N PHE A 288 9.27 7.28 16.49
CA PHE A 288 8.39 8.43 16.61
C PHE A 288 8.62 9.26 17.88
N ALA A 289 9.39 8.78 18.86
CA ALA A 289 9.57 9.42 20.16
C ALA A 289 9.89 10.92 20.10
N CYS A 290 10.84 11.32 19.20
CA CYS A 290 11.22 12.74 19.05
C CYS A 290 10.11 13.66 18.49
N ARG A 291 9.05 13.09 17.91
CA ARG A 291 7.89 13.80 17.34
C ARG A 291 6.61 13.57 18.15
N ASN A 292 6.67 12.73 19.17
CA ASN A 292 5.55 12.31 19.98
C ASN A 292 5.38 13.24 21.17
N GLU A 293 4.31 14.02 21.19
CA GLU A 293 3.97 14.94 22.31
C GLU A 293 3.68 14.16 23.63
N TYR A 294 3.46 12.84 23.53
CA TYR A 294 3.14 11.95 24.65
C TYR A 294 4.28 10.97 24.95
N ALA A 295 5.49 11.22 24.44
CA ALA A 295 6.62 10.31 24.61
C ALA A 295 6.97 10.10 26.09
N LEU A 296 7.18 8.86 26.47
CA LEU A 296 7.72 8.45 27.77
C LEU A 296 9.24 8.30 27.66
N ASN A 297 9.94 8.32 28.78
CA ASN A 297 11.42 8.13 28.76
C ASN A 297 11.81 6.81 28.09
N ILE A 298 11.04 5.74 28.30
CA ILE A 298 11.28 4.43 27.70
C ILE A 298 11.20 4.45 26.18
N ASP A 299 10.39 5.33 25.57
CA ASP A 299 10.30 5.46 24.10
C ASP A 299 11.65 5.82 23.46
N TYR A 300 12.55 6.48 24.19
CA TYR A 300 13.88 6.82 23.68
C TYR A 300 14.90 5.69 23.82
N GLU A 301 14.62 4.71 24.68
CA GLU A 301 15.56 3.64 25.06
C GLU A 301 15.21 2.31 24.41
N GLU A 302 13.91 1.96 24.39
CA GLU A 302 13.42 0.67 23.97
C GLU A 302 12.26 0.80 22.96
N MET A 303 12.25 -0.08 21.96
CA MET A 303 11.19 -0.18 20.96
C MET A 303 9.94 -0.77 21.61
N PRO A 304 8.75 -0.13 21.49
CA PRO A 304 7.53 -0.72 22.00
C PRO A 304 7.15 -1.99 21.23
N PRO A 305 6.71 -3.05 21.90
CA PRO A 305 6.15 -4.21 21.24
C PRO A 305 4.78 -3.87 20.63
N MET A 306 4.29 -4.73 19.74
CA MET A 306 2.91 -4.66 19.25
C MET A 306 1.95 -5.13 20.36
N PHE A 307 1.33 -4.21 21.07
CA PHE A 307 0.29 -4.52 22.05
C PHE A 307 -1.01 -4.91 21.34
N LYS A 308 -1.64 -5.97 21.84
CA LYS A 308 -2.94 -6.41 21.36
C LYS A 308 -4.04 -5.59 22.07
N ILE A 309 -4.90 -4.95 21.28
CA ILE A 309 -6.05 -4.18 21.75
C ILE A 309 -7.33 -5.02 21.58
N THR A 310 -7.56 -5.53 20.37
CA THR A 310 -8.62 -6.48 20.04
C THR A 310 -8.02 -7.69 19.32
N ASP A 311 -8.85 -8.59 18.80
CA ASP A 311 -8.36 -9.73 17.98
C ASP A 311 -7.81 -9.29 16.62
N THR A 312 -8.14 -8.09 16.18
CA THR A 312 -7.77 -7.52 14.90
C THR A 312 -6.92 -6.25 15.03
N HIS A 313 -6.92 -5.58 16.18
CA HIS A 313 -6.28 -4.29 16.41
C HIS A 313 -5.03 -4.42 17.28
N TYR A 314 -3.91 -3.93 16.78
CA TYR A 314 -2.61 -3.93 17.46
C TYR A 314 -1.92 -2.58 17.24
N ALA A 315 -1.20 -2.09 18.27
CA ALA A 315 -0.40 -0.86 18.17
C ALA A 315 0.92 -0.97 18.94
N ALA A 316 1.97 -0.40 18.38
CA ALA A 316 3.33 -0.39 18.95
C ALA A 316 3.59 0.93 19.70
N THR A 317 3.05 1.06 20.88
CA THR A 317 3.25 2.24 21.76
C THR A 317 3.30 1.85 23.21
N TRP A 318 4.27 2.38 23.97
CA TRP A 318 4.38 2.18 25.40
C TRP A 318 3.21 2.79 26.18
N LEU A 319 2.40 3.66 25.58
CA LEU A 319 1.16 4.18 26.20
C LEU A 319 0.11 3.09 26.47
N LEU A 320 0.26 1.90 25.88
CA LEU A 320 -0.59 0.73 26.10
C LEU A 320 -0.05 -0.21 27.19
N ASP A 321 1.15 0.05 27.73
CA ASP A 321 1.67 -0.71 28.87
C ASP A 321 0.84 -0.40 30.12
N PRO A 322 0.41 -1.40 30.92
CA PRO A 322 -0.39 -1.19 32.13
C PRO A 322 0.23 -0.25 33.18
N ARG A 323 1.55 -0.02 33.09
CA ARG A 323 2.30 0.90 33.97
C ARG A 323 2.35 2.33 33.44
N ALA A 324 1.93 2.56 32.20
CA ALA A 324 1.95 3.89 31.60
C ALA A 324 0.91 4.81 32.25
N PRO A 325 1.14 6.14 32.26
CA PRO A 325 0.14 7.09 32.69
C PRO A 325 -1.08 7.04 31.78
N GLN A 326 -2.26 7.17 32.35
CA GLN A 326 -3.49 7.29 31.57
C GLN A 326 -3.49 8.60 30.79
N ILE A 327 -3.54 8.49 29.46
CA ILE A 327 -3.56 9.64 28.55
C ILE A 327 -4.88 9.63 27.79
N LYS A 328 -5.56 10.76 27.80
CA LYS A 328 -6.77 10.94 26.99
C LYS A 328 -6.38 11.12 25.54
N SER A 329 -6.86 10.23 24.67
CA SER A 329 -6.66 10.36 23.24
C SER A 329 -7.21 11.69 22.71
N PRO A 330 -6.47 12.43 21.88
CA PRO A 330 -6.99 13.66 21.26
C PRO A 330 -8.15 13.39 20.29
N MET A 331 -8.40 12.13 19.95
CA MET A 331 -9.51 11.68 19.09
C MET A 331 -10.77 11.33 19.89
N GLY A 332 -10.72 11.39 21.22
CA GLY A 332 -11.78 10.95 22.12
C GLY A 332 -11.53 9.50 22.60
N GLY A 333 -11.86 9.21 23.86
CA GLY A 333 -11.55 7.91 24.49
C GLY A 333 -10.34 7.96 25.43
N ILE A 334 -10.19 6.91 26.25
CA ILE A 334 -9.05 6.71 27.16
C ILE A 334 -8.20 5.57 26.56
N VAL A 335 -6.88 5.73 26.55
CA VAL A 335 -5.96 4.73 25.97
C VAL A 335 -5.93 3.44 26.79
N HIS A 336 -6.33 3.50 28.08
CA HIS A 336 -6.52 2.36 28.98
C HIS A 336 -7.97 2.33 29.47
N GLU A 337 -8.76 1.38 29.06
CA GLU A 337 -9.93 0.84 29.74
C GLU A 337 -9.72 -0.63 30.05
#